data_c669b16cd696f4b74ea3648c3ae38798
#
_entry.id   c669b16cd696f4b74ea3648c3ae38798
#
_cell.length_a   1.000
_cell.length_b   1.000
_cell.length_c   1.000
_cell.angle_alpha   90.00
_cell.angle_beta   90.00
_cell.angle_gamma   90.00
#
_symmetry.space_group_name_H-M   'P 1'
#
loop_
_entity.id
_entity.type
_entity.pdbx_description
1 polymer ?
#
loop_
_entity_poly.entity_id
_entity_poly.type
_entity_poly.pdbx_seq_one_letter_code
_entity_poly.pdbx_strand_id
1 'polypeptide(L)'
;KITKIKYDNVLGYLKGNGFRVTNKEVTLKILLSKNVRCVVNGLDSVVSYCERNDLTKVLPENFDFIEKTLVREPYDNVEFDFRVSYQKERLLEKTALDKLIKEWKSQKKRFRYVTRISLESEKFPGIRLDMSVVKSSSYSDKQGLLSSYTLEESNVFKNPETYEIEIELLKNVASFENNVKSIKQLIKMVQCGIQETNYPVPHSERSLTIINYRNLIEGTKPEKQLTGELEKKANQIKRPTNFIGPNSVTL
;
A
#
# COMPACT_ATOMS: atom_id res chain seq x y z
N LYS A 1 -4.12 8.41 0.60
CA LYS A 1 -2.72 8.15 0.20
C LYS A 1 -1.81 8.36 1.41
N ILE A 2 -0.95 7.37 1.71
CA ILE A 2 -0.02 7.43 2.84
C ILE A 2 1.18 8.29 2.43
N THR A 3 1.54 9.29 3.25
CA THR A 3 2.76 10.10 3.09
C THR A 3 3.92 9.45 3.84
N LYS A 4 5.16 9.88 3.56
CA LYS A 4 6.34 9.41 4.29
C LYS A 4 6.20 9.63 5.80
N ILE A 5 5.73 10.81 6.21
CA ILE A 5 5.53 11.14 7.64
C ILE A 5 4.56 10.14 8.29
N LYS A 6 3.42 9.90 7.66
CA LYS A 6 2.43 8.93 8.19
C LYS A 6 3.00 7.50 8.25
N TYR A 7 3.79 7.11 7.26
CA TYR A 7 4.48 5.82 7.26
C TYR A 7 5.45 5.70 8.43
N ASP A 8 6.29 6.72 8.63
CA ASP A 8 7.27 6.74 9.73
C ASP A 8 6.57 6.75 11.10
N ASN A 9 5.47 7.50 11.24
CA ASN A 9 4.65 7.53 12.46
C ASN A 9 4.05 6.17 12.80
N VAL A 10 3.48 5.47 11.79
CA VAL A 10 2.96 4.11 12.00
C VAL A 10 4.07 3.17 12.42
N LEU A 11 5.24 3.23 11.79
CA LEU A 11 6.38 2.38 12.14
C LEU A 11 6.82 2.62 13.59
N GLY A 12 6.93 3.88 14.00
CA GLY A 12 7.26 4.27 15.38
C GLY A 12 6.21 3.77 16.37
N TYR A 13 4.92 3.98 16.06
CA TYR A 13 3.81 3.55 16.89
C TYR A 13 3.77 2.01 17.08
N LEU A 14 3.95 1.25 16.00
CA LEU A 14 3.98 -0.22 16.05
C LEU A 14 5.16 -0.73 16.89
N LYS A 15 6.36 -0.17 16.69
CA LYS A 15 7.54 -0.53 17.50
C LYS A 15 7.32 -0.24 18.98
N GLY A 16 6.76 0.91 19.31
CA GLY A 16 6.41 1.28 20.69
C GLY A 16 5.35 0.33 21.32
N ASN A 17 4.56 -0.36 20.50
CA ASN A 17 3.55 -1.32 20.94
C ASN A 17 4.01 -2.80 20.86
N GLY A 18 5.31 -3.04 20.73
CA GLY A 18 5.92 -4.36 20.82
C GLY A 18 6.01 -5.14 19.51
N PHE A 19 5.91 -4.45 18.36
CA PHE A 19 6.23 -5.05 17.08
C PHE A 19 7.73 -5.01 16.81
N ARG A 20 8.25 -6.09 16.27
CA ARG A 20 9.66 -6.23 15.88
C ARG A 20 9.76 -6.45 14.39
N VAL A 21 10.80 -5.89 13.78
CA VAL A 21 11.12 -6.17 12.37
C VAL A 21 11.68 -7.58 12.28
N THR A 22 10.97 -8.45 11.55
CA THR A 22 11.34 -9.85 11.35
C THR A 22 12.00 -10.09 10.00
N ASN A 23 11.69 -9.27 9.00
CA ASN A 23 12.27 -9.38 7.67
C ASN A 23 12.46 -8.02 7.02
N LYS A 24 13.46 -7.94 6.13
CA LYS A 24 13.70 -6.84 5.20
C LYS A 24 13.96 -7.43 3.83
N GLU A 25 13.21 -7.01 2.85
CA GLU A 25 13.35 -7.52 1.49
C GLU A 25 13.36 -6.40 0.44
N VAL A 26 14.06 -6.66 -0.64
CA VAL A 26 14.05 -5.84 -1.85
C VAL A 26 13.57 -6.71 -2.99
N THR A 27 12.55 -6.29 -3.69
CA THR A 27 11.98 -7.05 -4.80
C THR A 27 11.66 -6.15 -5.99
N LEU A 28 11.78 -6.71 -7.19
CA LEU A 28 11.25 -6.11 -8.41
C LEU A 28 10.06 -6.94 -8.87
N LYS A 29 8.85 -6.37 -8.75
CA LYS A 29 7.62 -6.99 -9.23
C LYS A 29 7.35 -6.53 -10.66
N ILE A 30 7.36 -7.47 -11.60
CA ILE A 30 7.15 -7.23 -13.02
C ILE A 30 5.76 -7.77 -13.37
N LEU A 31 4.81 -6.86 -13.58
CA LEU A 31 3.42 -7.21 -13.86
C LEU A 31 3.24 -7.40 -15.36
N LEU A 32 2.79 -8.58 -15.71
CA LEU A 32 2.41 -8.98 -17.06
C LEU A 32 0.91 -8.77 -17.28
N SER A 33 0.39 -9.16 -18.44
CA SER A 33 -1.06 -9.17 -18.68
C SER A 33 -1.76 -10.24 -17.82
N LYS A 34 -3.03 -10.04 -17.46
CA LYS A 34 -3.92 -11.05 -16.86
C LYS A 34 -3.50 -11.58 -15.48
N ASN A 35 -3.23 -10.70 -14.53
CA ASN A 35 -2.99 -11.11 -13.13
C ASN A 35 -1.72 -11.93 -12.85
N VAL A 36 -0.85 -12.09 -13.85
CA VAL A 36 0.44 -12.75 -13.71
C VAL A 36 1.51 -11.72 -13.42
N ARG A 37 2.33 -12.01 -12.44
CA ARG A 37 3.53 -11.21 -12.13
C ARG A 37 4.75 -12.11 -11.97
N CYS A 38 5.89 -11.62 -12.43
CA CYS A 38 7.19 -12.14 -12.04
C CYS A 38 7.69 -11.32 -10.84
N VAL A 39 8.20 -11.98 -9.82
CA VAL A 39 8.80 -11.37 -8.63
C VAL A 39 10.28 -11.76 -8.61
N VAL A 40 11.15 -10.79 -8.78
CA VAL A 40 12.61 -10.98 -8.67
C VAL A 40 13.01 -10.59 -7.24
N ASN A 41 13.62 -11.52 -6.52
CA ASN A 41 13.91 -11.42 -5.10
C ASN A 41 15.38 -11.11 -4.84
N GLY A 42 15.63 -10.17 -3.93
CA GLY A 42 16.98 -9.78 -3.52
C GLY A 42 17.60 -8.69 -4.41
N LEU A 43 18.39 -7.83 -3.77
CA LEU A 43 18.99 -6.67 -4.45
C LEU A 43 19.90 -7.08 -5.61
N ASP A 44 20.76 -8.08 -5.41
CA ASP A 44 21.72 -8.54 -6.43
C ASP A 44 21.00 -9.08 -7.67
N SER A 45 19.92 -9.82 -7.46
CA SER A 45 19.08 -10.34 -8.55
C SER A 45 18.33 -9.23 -9.29
N VAL A 46 17.86 -8.23 -8.56
CA VAL A 46 17.25 -7.03 -9.15
C VAL A 46 18.28 -6.28 -9.99
N VAL A 47 19.50 -6.08 -9.51
CA VAL A 47 20.60 -5.46 -10.26
C VAL A 47 20.90 -6.26 -11.52
N SER A 48 21.07 -7.58 -11.42
CA SER A 48 21.34 -8.47 -12.57
C SER A 48 20.23 -8.39 -13.63
N TYR A 49 18.97 -8.29 -13.22
CA TYR A 49 17.85 -8.06 -14.14
C TYR A 49 17.94 -6.67 -14.80
N CYS A 50 18.26 -5.62 -14.02
CA CYS A 50 18.31 -4.25 -14.51
C CYS A 50 19.36 -4.03 -15.60
N GLU A 51 20.47 -4.74 -15.54
CA GLU A 51 21.56 -4.60 -16.52
C GLU A 51 21.14 -4.91 -17.96
N ARG A 52 20.21 -5.84 -18.16
CA ARG A 52 19.86 -6.36 -19.50
C ARG A 52 18.37 -6.48 -19.77
N ASN A 53 17.50 -6.21 -18.81
CA ASN A 53 16.06 -6.47 -18.86
C ASN A 53 15.72 -7.93 -19.23
N ASP A 54 16.52 -8.87 -18.72
CA ASP A 54 16.47 -10.28 -19.14
C ASP A 54 16.51 -11.20 -17.92
N LEU A 55 15.50 -12.04 -17.76
CA LEU A 55 15.40 -13.00 -16.66
C LEU A 55 16.44 -14.13 -16.75
N THR A 56 16.97 -14.41 -17.94
CA THR A 56 18.01 -15.44 -18.10
C THR A 56 19.31 -15.11 -17.38
N LYS A 57 19.45 -13.87 -16.89
CA LYS A 57 20.59 -13.41 -16.08
C LYS A 57 20.34 -13.48 -14.58
N VAL A 58 19.12 -13.78 -14.17
CA VAL A 58 18.72 -14.00 -12.78
C VAL A 58 18.71 -15.49 -12.51
N LEU A 59 19.27 -15.92 -11.36
CA LEU A 59 19.22 -17.32 -10.96
C LEU A 59 17.76 -17.78 -10.81
N PRO A 60 17.41 -18.99 -11.29
CA PRO A 60 16.02 -19.48 -11.29
C PRO A 60 15.37 -19.50 -9.90
N GLU A 61 16.14 -19.70 -8.84
CA GLU A 61 15.67 -19.69 -7.45
C GLU A 61 15.37 -18.29 -6.92
N ASN A 62 15.80 -17.25 -7.63
CA ASN A 62 15.64 -15.87 -7.19
C ASN A 62 14.48 -15.15 -7.89
N PHE A 63 13.69 -15.84 -8.69
CA PHE A 63 12.45 -15.27 -9.22
C PHE A 63 11.32 -16.28 -9.26
N ASP A 64 10.11 -15.78 -9.06
CA ASP A 64 8.89 -16.56 -9.09
C ASP A 64 7.87 -15.93 -10.04
N PHE A 65 7.10 -16.77 -10.73
CA PHE A 65 5.90 -16.33 -11.45
C PHE A 65 4.66 -16.69 -10.65
N ILE A 66 3.93 -15.67 -10.27
CA ILE A 66 2.75 -15.79 -9.41
C ILE A 66 1.53 -15.30 -10.17
N GLU A 67 0.50 -16.14 -10.21
CA GLU A 67 -0.83 -15.73 -10.64
C GLU A 67 -1.67 -15.37 -9.41
N LYS A 68 -2.26 -14.16 -9.45
CA LYS A 68 -3.22 -13.70 -8.43
C LYS A 68 -4.64 -13.80 -8.98
N THR A 69 -5.49 -14.52 -8.26
CA THR A 69 -6.91 -14.62 -8.58
C THR A 69 -7.73 -14.01 -7.44
N LEU A 70 -8.57 -13.04 -7.80
CA LEU A 70 -9.50 -12.45 -6.85
C LEU A 70 -10.60 -13.47 -6.52
N VAL A 71 -10.82 -13.74 -5.23
CA VAL A 71 -11.86 -14.69 -4.77
C VAL A 71 -13.20 -14.00 -4.57
N ARG A 72 -13.16 -12.74 -4.10
CA ARG A 72 -14.33 -11.87 -3.90
C ARG A 72 -13.95 -10.44 -4.24
N GLU A 73 -14.95 -9.65 -4.61
CA GLU A 73 -14.79 -8.20 -4.76
C GLU A 73 -14.21 -7.61 -3.47
N PRO A 74 -13.22 -6.72 -3.58
CA PRO A 74 -12.64 -6.06 -2.41
C PRO A 74 -13.68 -5.19 -1.71
N TYR A 75 -13.57 -5.12 -0.39
CA TYR A 75 -14.34 -4.19 0.42
C TYR A 75 -13.50 -2.95 0.72
N ASP A 76 -13.97 -1.79 0.26
CA ASP A 76 -13.37 -0.49 0.55
C ASP A 76 -14.11 0.17 1.72
N ASN A 77 -13.38 0.45 2.79
CA ASN A 77 -13.87 1.26 3.89
C ASN A 77 -13.47 2.73 3.66
N VAL A 78 -14.44 3.54 3.23
CA VAL A 78 -14.24 4.96 2.86
C VAL A 78 -13.96 5.83 4.09
N GLU A 79 -14.55 5.47 5.25
CA GLU A 79 -14.43 6.24 6.49
C GLU A 79 -13.01 6.22 7.07
N PHE A 80 -12.27 5.14 6.81
CA PHE A 80 -10.93 4.93 7.35
C PHE A 80 -9.88 4.66 6.27
N ASP A 81 -10.20 4.83 4.99
CA ASP A 81 -9.27 4.68 3.85
C ASP A 81 -8.51 3.33 3.86
N PHE A 82 -9.19 2.22 4.12
CA PHE A 82 -8.58 0.90 3.98
C PHE A 82 -9.39 -0.03 3.10
N ARG A 83 -8.70 -1.00 2.51
CA ARG A 83 -9.28 -2.04 1.66
C ARG A 83 -9.06 -3.40 2.27
N VAL A 84 -10.10 -4.23 2.27
CA VAL A 84 -9.99 -5.67 2.54
C VAL A 84 -10.12 -6.42 1.23
N SER A 85 -9.13 -7.24 0.89
CA SER A 85 -9.19 -8.08 -0.31
C SER A 85 -8.82 -9.53 0.01
N TYR A 86 -9.54 -10.46 -0.61
CA TYR A 86 -9.27 -11.88 -0.51
C TYR A 86 -8.85 -12.41 -1.87
N GLN A 87 -7.58 -12.83 -1.95
CA GLN A 87 -6.96 -13.28 -3.18
C GLN A 87 -6.31 -14.64 -2.96
N LYS A 88 -6.30 -15.47 -4.00
CA LYS A 88 -5.48 -16.68 -4.07
C LYS A 88 -4.25 -16.40 -4.92
N GLU A 89 -3.10 -16.88 -4.45
CA GLU A 89 -1.85 -16.86 -5.18
C GLU A 89 -1.43 -18.28 -5.48
N ARG A 90 -1.01 -18.54 -6.72
CA ARG A 90 -0.39 -19.79 -7.13
C ARG A 90 0.85 -19.54 -7.96
N LEU A 91 1.84 -20.39 -7.79
CA LEU A 91 3.00 -20.44 -8.68
C LEU A 91 2.55 -20.99 -10.04
N LEU A 92 3.10 -20.42 -11.10
CA LEU A 92 2.84 -20.93 -12.45
C LEU A 92 3.58 -22.24 -12.70
N GLU A 93 2.97 -23.11 -13.51
CA GLU A 93 3.57 -24.34 -13.94
C GLU A 93 4.71 -24.10 -14.94
N LYS A 94 5.67 -25.02 -14.97
CA LYS A 94 6.90 -24.92 -15.77
C LYS A 94 6.65 -24.67 -17.27
N THR A 95 5.64 -25.33 -17.85
CA THR A 95 5.30 -25.16 -19.26
C THR A 95 4.82 -23.75 -19.61
N ALA A 96 4.06 -23.12 -18.70
CA ALA A 96 3.63 -21.74 -18.86
C ALA A 96 4.79 -20.75 -18.68
N LEU A 97 5.74 -21.07 -17.79
CA LEU A 97 6.97 -20.31 -17.56
C LEU A 97 7.83 -20.24 -18.82
N ASP A 98 8.09 -21.37 -19.47
CA ASP A 98 8.95 -21.44 -20.66
C ASP A 98 8.42 -20.55 -21.79
N LYS A 99 7.09 -20.50 -21.96
CA LYS A 99 6.46 -19.60 -22.93
C LYS A 99 6.66 -18.13 -22.58
N LEU A 100 6.43 -17.77 -21.33
CA LEU A 100 6.57 -16.39 -20.86
C LEU A 100 8.02 -15.90 -20.97
N ILE A 101 9.00 -16.75 -20.67
CA ILE A 101 10.42 -16.41 -20.78
C ILE A 101 10.84 -16.24 -22.25
N LYS A 102 10.35 -17.09 -23.16
CA LYS A 102 10.63 -16.95 -24.60
C LYS A 102 10.10 -15.63 -25.17
N GLU A 103 8.90 -15.23 -24.74
CA GLU A 103 8.24 -14.01 -25.20
C GLU A 103 8.63 -12.77 -24.38
N TRP A 104 9.56 -12.89 -23.40
CA TRP A 104 9.84 -11.86 -22.41
C TRP A 104 10.15 -10.49 -22.99
N LYS A 105 10.98 -10.43 -24.03
CA LYS A 105 11.42 -9.18 -24.65
C LYS A 105 10.33 -8.49 -25.47
N SER A 106 9.40 -9.26 -26.02
CA SER A 106 8.31 -8.75 -26.86
C SER A 106 7.05 -8.36 -26.07
N GLN A 107 7.00 -8.66 -24.77
CA GLN A 107 5.86 -8.34 -23.92
C GLN A 107 6.04 -6.97 -23.24
N LYS A 108 4.98 -6.16 -23.25
CA LYS A 108 4.91 -4.96 -22.42
C LYS A 108 4.64 -5.32 -20.97
N LYS A 109 5.37 -4.67 -20.08
CA LYS A 109 5.39 -4.94 -18.63
C LYS A 109 5.19 -3.66 -17.86
N ARG A 110 4.68 -3.79 -16.64
CA ARG A 110 4.65 -2.71 -15.65
C ARG A 110 5.57 -3.11 -14.51
N PHE A 111 6.37 -2.19 -14.02
CA PHE A 111 7.39 -2.47 -13.02
C PHE A 111 7.02 -1.82 -11.70
N ARG A 112 7.32 -2.52 -10.61
CA ARG A 112 7.24 -1.99 -9.24
C ARG A 112 8.49 -2.46 -8.49
N TYR A 113 9.33 -1.51 -8.13
CA TYR A 113 10.44 -1.74 -7.23
C TYR A 113 9.97 -1.54 -5.80
N VAL A 114 10.14 -2.54 -4.96
CA VAL A 114 9.58 -2.59 -3.62
C VAL A 114 10.68 -2.83 -2.61
N THR A 115 10.82 -1.94 -1.64
CA THR A 115 11.57 -2.19 -0.41
C THR A 115 10.58 -2.38 0.71
N ARG A 116 10.59 -3.53 1.36
CA ARG A 116 9.62 -3.94 2.37
C ARG A 116 10.30 -4.28 3.67
N ILE A 117 9.67 -3.89 4.77
CA ILE A 117 9.94 -4.40 6.10
C ILE A 117 8.70 -5.14 6.61
N SER A 118 8.90 -6.32 7.18
CA SER A 118 7.84 -7.10 7.81
C SER A 118 7.97 -6.99 9.32
N LEU A 119 6.84 -6.77 9.99
CA LEU A 119 6.76 -6.64 11.44
C LEU A 119 5.80 -7.67 12.00
N GLU A 120 6.20 -8.30 13.10
CA GLU A 120 5.40 -9.26 13.84
C GLU A 120 5.41 -8.95 15.33
N SER A 121 4.41 -9.44 16.06
CA SER A 121 4.30 -9.30 17.50
C SER A 121 3.71 -10.56 18.11
N GLU A 122 4.24 -11.01 19.25
CA GLU A 122 3.71 -12.14 20.00
C GLU A 122 2.26 -11.95 20.46
N LYS A 123 1.80 -10.68 20.54
CA LYS A 123 0.39 -10.36 20.86
C LYS A 123 -0.58 -10.71 19.75
N PHE A 124 -0.11 -10.84 18.51
CA PHE A 124 -0.90 -11.10 17.31
C PHE A 124 -0.30 -12.27 16.51
N PRO A 125 -0.27 -13.48 17.08
CA PRO A 125 0.33 -14.62 16.41
C PRO A 125 -0.36 -14.91 15.08
N GLY A 126 0.43 -15.19 14.04
CA GLY A 126 -0.05 -15.51 12.69
C GLY A 126 -0.53 -14.31 11.87
N ILE A 127 -0.27 -13.11 12.33
CA ILE A 127 -0.51 -11.90 11.54
C ILE A 127 0.79 -11.13 11.36
N ARG A 128 1.06 -10.73 10.13
CA ARG A 128 2.21 -9.94 9.73
C ARG A 128 1.76 -8.58 9.22
N LEU A 129 2.49 -7.54 9.59
CA LEU A 129 2.35 -6.22 8.99
C LEU A 129 3.51 -6.00 8.03
N ASP A 130 3.19 -5.74 6.78
CA ASP A 130 4.15 -5.41 5.75
C ASP A 130 4.09 -3.92 5.44
N MET A 131 5.20 -3.24 5.64
CA MET A 131 5.35 -1.82 5.36
C MET A 131 6.31 -1.65 4.18
N SER A 132 5.81 -1.12 3.07
CA SER A 132 6.55 -1.07 1.80
C SER A 132 6.74 0.36 1.31
N VAL A 133 7.94 0.63 0.80
CA VAL A 133 8.24 1.80 -0.05
C VAL A 133 8.30 1.31 -1.47
N VAL A 134 7.49 1.89 -2.35
CA VAL A 134 7.27 1.40 -3.72
C VAL A 134 7.53 2.50 -4.73
N LYS A 135 8.36 2.19 -5.73
CA LYS A 135 8.47 2.96 -6.97
C LYS A 135 7.82 2.17 -8.10
N SER A 136 6.97 2.81 -8.88
CA SER A 136 6.20 2.15 -9.94
C SER A 136 6.48 2.78 -11.30
N SER A 137 6.19 2.04 -12.38
CA SER A 137 6.17 2.58 -13.74
C SER A 137 5.39 3.89 -13.80
N SER A 138 5.66 4.72 -14.79
CA SER A 138 4.95 5.98 -15.00
C SER A 138 3.44 5.77 -15.04
N TYR A 139 2.69 6.76 -14.56
CA TYR A 139 1.24 6.71 -14.42
C TYR A 139 0.58 7.71 -15.35
N SER A 140 -0.54 7.33 -15.91
CA SER A 140 -1.44 8.22 -16.67
C SER A 140 -2.84 8.14 -16.06
N ASP A 141 -3.51 9.29 -15.90
CA ASP A 141 -4.87 9.36 -15.35
C ASP A 141 -5.88 8.54 -16.17
N LYS A 142 -5.64 8.42 -17.48
CA LYS A 142 -6.54 7.66 -18.38
C LYS A 142 -6.28 6.16 -18.42
N GLN A 143 -5.03 5.73 -18.23
CA GLN A 143 -4.61 4.33 -18.45
C GLN A 143 -4.07 3.65 -17.19
N GLY A 144 -3.92 4.38 -16.08
CA GLY A 144 -3.25 3.87 -14.89
C GLY A 144 -1.73 3.73 -15.12
N LEU A 145 -1.11 2.69 -14.55
CA LEU A 145 0.31 2.42 -14.76
C LEU A 145 0.59 2.07 -16.22
N LEU A 146 1.49 2.82 -16.84
CA LEU A 146 1.90 2.61 -18.22
C LEU A 146 2.76 1.35 -18.36
N SER A 147 2.52 0.63 -19.45
CA SER A 147 3.31 -0.57 -19.78
C SER A 147 4.43 -0.22 -20.76
N SER A 148 5.63 -0.74 -20.53
CA SER A 148 6.83 -0.54 -21.33
C SER A 148 7.50 -1.88 -21.64
N TYR A 149 8.40 -1.92 -22.61
CA TYR A 149 9.18 -3.13 -22.91
C TYR A 149 10.35 -3.27 -21.95
N THR A 150 10.97 -2.17 -21.56
CA THR A 150 12.15 -2.14 -20.70
C THR A 150 11.90 -1.38 -19.40
N LEU A 151 12.79 -1.59 -18.47
CA LEU A 151 12.76 -0.96 -17.17
C LEU A 151 13.09 0.54 -17.27
N GLU A 152 14.01 0.90 -18.18
CA GLU A 152 14.40 2.29 -18.45
C GLU A 152 13.21 3.09 -18.98
N GLU A 153 12.48 2.56 -19.98
CA GLU A 153 11.28 3.19 -20.53
C GLU A 153 10.20 3.39 -19.46
N SER A 154 10.14 2.51 -18.47
CA SER A 154 9.15 2.58 -17.41
C SER A 154 9.37 3.75 -16.44
N ASN A 155 10.59 4.30 -16.38
CA ASN A 155 11.04 5.32 -15.43
C ASN A 155 10.85 4.94 -13.95
N VAL A 156 10.73 3.65 -13.63
CA VAL A 156 10.37 3.16 -12.29
C VAL A 156 11.26 3.73 -11.19
N PHE A 157 12.55 3.86 -11.41
CA PHE A 157 13.48 4.40 -10.40
C PHE A 157 13.47 5.92 -10.29
N LYS A 158 12.99 6.64 -11.34
CA LYS A 158 12.90 8.10 -11.35
C LYS A 158 11.58 8.61 -10.77
N ASN A 159 10.56 7.76 -10.76
CA ASN A 159 9.24 8.11 -10.27
C ASN A 159 9.22 8.26 -8.74
N PRO A 160 8.31 9.10 -8.20
CA PRO A 160 8.19 9.31 -6.76
C PRO A 160 7.79 8.04 -6.03
N GLU A 161 8.23 7.96 -4.78
CA GLU A 161 7.89 6.88 -3.87
C GLU A 161 6.42 6.93 -3.45
N THR A 162 5.84 5.76 -3.27
CA THR A 162 4.54 5.56 -2.63
C THR A 162 4.72 4.63 -1.44
N TYR A 163 3.89 4.81 -0.43
CA TYR A 163 3.99 4.08 0.84
C TYR A 163 2.76 3.22 1.00
N GLU A 164 2.98 1.94 1.30
CA GLU A 164 1.92 0.94 1.47
C GLU A 164 2.07 0.27 2.83
N ILE A 165 0.95 0.00 3.50
CA ILE A 165 0.88 -0.74 4.75
C ILE A 165 -0.15 -1.84 4.53
N GLU A 166 0.28 -3.08 4.67
CA GLU A 166 -0.53 -4.28 4.46
C GLU A 166 -0.57 -5.09 5.76
N ILE A 167 -1.74 -5.61 6.13
CA ILE A 167 -1.93 -6.56 7.23
C ILE A 167 -2.24 -7.89 6.57
N GLU A 168 -1.36 -8.86 6.74
CA GLU A 168 -1.49 -10.20 6.15
C GLU A 168 -1.76 -11.25 7.22
N LEU A 169 -2.79 -12.06 7.00
CA LEU A 169 -3.07 -13.25 7.80
C LEU A 169 -2.23 -14.41 7.27
N LEU A 170 -1.30 -14.88 8.08
CA LEU A 170 -0.50 -16.06 7.77
C LEU A 170 -1.35 -17.33 8.03
N LYS A 171 -1.07 -18.41 7.30
CA LYS A 171 -1.86 -19.65 7.40
C LYS A 171 -1.78 -20.27 8.82
N ASN A 172 -2.91 -20.74 9.35
CA ASN A 172 -3.06 -21.73 10.42
C ASN A 172 -2.74 -21.33 11.86
N VAL A 173 -3.10 -20.14 12.34
CA VAL A 173 -2.64 -19.77 13.70
C VAL A 173 -3.74 -19.58 14.75
N ALA A 174 -4.97 -19.24 14.37
CA ALA A 174 -6.04 -19.04 15.35
C ALA A 174 -7.43 -19.35 14.77
N SER A 175 -8.46 -19.40 15.63
CA SER A 175 -9.83 -19.48 15.16
C SER A 175 -10.19 -18.25 14.33
N PHE A 176 -11.17 -18.39 13.43
CA PHE A 176 -11.64 -17.30 12.57
C PHE A 176 -12.01 -16.05 13.38
N GLU A 177 -12.73 -16.23 14.49
CA GLU A 177 -13.18 -15.13 15.35
C GLU A 177 -12.02 -14.37 15.98
N ASN A 178 -11.02 -15.10 16.49
CA ASN A 178 -9.81 -14.49 17.06
C ASN A 178 -9.00 -13.73 16.01
N ASN A 179 -8.88 -14.28 14.81
CA ASN A 179 -8.21 -13.60 13.69
C ASN A 179 -8.91 -12.30 13.31
N VAL A 180 -10.25 -12.30 13.22
CA VAL A 180 -11.04 -11.09 12.92
C VAL A 180 -10.87 -10.04 14.00
N LYS A 181 -10.88 -10.43 15.28
CA LYS A 181 -10.65 -9.51 16.40
C LYS A 181 -9.25 -8.90 16.34
N SER A 182 -8.24 -9.70 16.09
CA SER A 182 -6.85 -9.26 15.96
C SER A 182 -6.66 -8.32 14.78
N ILE A 183 -7.21 -8.63 13.60
CA ILE A 183 -7.15 -7.76 12.41
C ILE A 183 -7.82 -6.41 12.69
N LYS A 184 -9.01 -6.39 13.31
CA LYS A 184 -9.69 -5.14 13.69
C LYS A 184 -8.84 -4.29 14.62
N GLN A 185 -8.18 -4.92 15.60
CA GLN A 185 -7.30 -4.22 16.53
C GLN A 185 -6.06 -3.65 15.81
N LEU A 186 -5.49 -4.40 14.87
CA LEU A 186 -4.35 -3.95 14.07
C LEU A 186 -4.73 -2.81 13.12
N ILE A 187 -5.89 -2.88 12.47
CA ILE A 187 -6.41 -1.75 11.67
C ILE A 187 -6.52 -0.50 12.54
N LYS A 188 -7.08 -0.63 13.76
CA LYS A 188 -7.17 0.48 14.71
C LYS A 188 -5.77 1.05 15.03
N MET A 189 -4.80 0.19 15.32
CA MET A 189 -3.43 0.62 15.64
C MET A 189 -2.76 1.36 14.47
N VAL A 190 -2.89 0.84 13.26
CA VAL A 190 -2.38 1.49 12.04
C VAL A 190 -3.04 2.86 11.84
N GLN A 191 -4.37 2.96 12.02
CA GLN A 191 -5.10 4.22 11.91
C GLN A 191 -4.68 5.23 12.97
N CYS A 192 -4.48 4.79 14.21
CA CYS A 192 -3.94 5.65 15.29
C CYS A 192 -2.56 6.20 14.92
N GLY A 193 -1.67 5.37 14.38
CA GLY A 193 -0.35 5.80 13.90
C GLY A 193 -0.42 6.76 12.71
N ILE A 194 -1.35 6.53 11.75
CA ILE A 194 -1.56 7.43 10.60
C ILE A 194 -2.09 8.81 11.05
N GLN A 195 -2.96 8.83 12.05
CA GLN A 195 -3.67 10.03 12.50
C GLN A 195 -3.00 10.70 13.69
N GLU A 196 -2.01 10.06 14.33
CA GLU A 196 -1.36 10.50 15.57
C GLU A 196 -2.36 10.74 16.72
N THR A 197 -3.33 9.84 16.82
CA THR A 197 -4.42 9.90 17.80
C THR A 197 -4.52 8.60 18.59
N ASN A 198 -5.14 8.66 19.77
CA ASN A 198 -5.41 7.46 20.57
C ASN A 198 -6.60 6.65 20.05
N TYR A 199 -7.44 7.26 19.23
CA TYR A 199 -8.59 6.65 18.58
C TYR A 199 -8.66 7.08 17.13
N PRO A 200 -8.95 6.16 16.19
CA PRO A 200 -9.14 6.52 14.81
C PRO A 200 -10.43 7.34 14.65
N VAL A 201 -10.30 8.49 14.00
CA VAL A 201 -11.41 9.40 13.70
C VAL A 201 -11.86 9.15 12.27
N PRO A 202 -13.16 8.87 12.01
CA PRO A 202 -13.68 8.64 10.67
C PRO A 202 -13.62 9.90 9.81
N HIS A 203 -13.63 9.70 8.50
CA HIS A 203 -13.49 10.80 7.53
C HIS A 203 -14.67 11.79 7.63
N SER A 204 -15.89 11.28 7.83
CA SER A 204 -17.11 12.07 8.02
C SER A 204 -16.98 13.01 9.22
N GLU A 205 -16.51 12.54 10.37
CA GLU A 205 -16.35 13.35 11.57
C GLU A 205 -15.31 14.46 11.39
N ARG A 206 -14.17 14.14 10.75
CA ARG A 206 -13.13 15.15 10.43
C ARG A 206 -13.68 16.22 9.50
N SER A 207 -14.43 15.81 8.47
CA SER A 207 -15.05 16.74 7.52
C SER A 207 -16.08 17.63 8.19
N LEU A 208 -16.93 17.06 9.05
CA LEU A 208 -17.90 17.81 9.81
C LEU A 208 -17.26 18.84 10.74
N THR A 209 -16.17 18.46 11.43
CA THR A 209 -15.42 19.37 12.31
C THR A 209 -14.85 20.55 11.52
N ILE A 210 -14.25 20.30 10.33
CA ILE A 210 -13.72 21.36 9.47
C ILE A 210 -14.82 22.31 9.01
N ILE A 211 -15.98 21.78 8.62
CA ILE A 211 -17.13 22.58 8.17
C ILE A 211 -17.68 23.43 9.30
N ASN A 212 -17.85 22.84 10.49
CA ASN A 212 -18.31 23.57 11.67
C ASN A 212 -17.35 24.69 12.06
N TYR A 213 -16.04 24.42 12.02
CA TYR A 213 -15.01 25.42 12.27
C TYR A 213 -15.08 26.56 11.24
N ARG A 214 -15.23 26.23 9.95
CA ARG A 214 -15.38 27.23 8.89
C ARG A 214 -16.63 28.09 9.11
N ASN A 215 -17.78 27.47 9.38
CA ASN A 215 -19.04 28.17 9.64
C ASN A 215 -18.92 29.13 10.86
N LEU A 216 -18.18 28.72 11.88
CA LEU A 216 -17.92 29.56 13.05
C LEU A 216 -17.11 30.79 12.68
N ILE A 217 -16.06 30.66 11.85
CA ILE A 217 -15.22 31.78 11.42
C ILE A 217 -15.95 32.72 10.47
N GLU A 218 -16.72 32.16 9.52
CA GLU A 218 -17.45 32.91 8.50
C GLU A 218 -18.78 33.49 9.04
N GLY A 219 -19.14 33.18 10.28
CA GLY A 219 -20.41 33.61 10.90
C GLY A 219 -21.65 33.03 10.24
N THR A 220 -21.52 31.95 9.46
CA THR A 220 -22.63 31.29 8.80
C THR A 220 -23.33 30.30 9.74
N LYS A 221 -24.67 30.27 9.72
CA LYS A 221 -25.42 29.27 10.49
C LYS A 221 -25.15 27.87 9.92
N PRO A 222 -25.04 26.84 10.79
CA PRO A 222 -24.85 25.46 10.33
C PRO A 222 -26.05 25.04 9.47
N GLU A 223 -25.80 24.79 8.18
CA GLU A 223 -26.80 24.19 7.30
C GLU A 223 -27.11 22.77 7.77
N LYS A 224 -28.41 22.41 7.80
CA LYS A 224 -28.84 21.05 8.07
C LYS A 224 -28.20 20.09 7.11
N GLN A 225 -27.55 19.09 7.66
CA GLN A 225 -26.70 18.08 7.01
C GLN A 225 -27.31 17.47 5.74
N LEU A 226 -26.63 17.67 4.63
CA LEU A 226 -26.75 16.86 3.42
C LEU A 226 -25.39 16.16 3.20
N THR A 227 -25.32 14.89 3.53
CA THR A 227 -24.08 14.11 3.59
C THR A 227 -23.27 14.06 2.28
N GLY A 228 -23.91 14.14 1.12
CA GLY A 228 -23.19 14.09 -0.18
C GLY A 228 -22.59 15.43 -0.66
N GLU A 229 -23.11 16.58 -0.18
CA GLU A 229 -22.54 17.90 -0.48
C GLU A 229 -21.37 18.26 0.46
N LEU A 230 -21.36 17.67 1.65
CA LEU A 230 -20.33 17.92 2.66
C LEU A 230 -18.94 17.46 2.19
N GLU A 231 -18.85 16.30 1.53
CA GLU A 231 -17.58 15.82 0.95
C GLU A 231 -17.06 16.72 -0.17
N LYS A 232 -17.94 17.21 -1.04
CA LYS A 232 -17.58 18.13 -2.12
C LYS A 232 -17.10 19.47 -1.58
N LYS A 233 -17.77 20.02 -0.57
CA LYS A 233 -17.37 21.28 0.08
C LYS A 233 -16.07 21.13 0.87
N ALA A 234 -15.87 20.03 1.60
CA ALA A 234 -14.63 19.76 2.34
C ALA A 234 -13.40 19.65 1.42
N ASN A 235 -13.58 19.03 0.25
CA ASN A 235 -12.50 18.90 -0.75
C ASN A 235 -12.17 20.21 -1.47
N GLN A 236 -13.05 21.20 -1.44
CA GLN A 236 -12.85 22.54 -2.03
C GLN A 236 -12.18 23.51 -1.06
N ILE A 237 -12.05 23.18 0.23
CA ILE A 237 -11.38 24.03 1.21
C ILE A 237 -9.89 24.03 0.89
N LYS A 238 -9.39 25.13 0.28
CA LYS A 238 -7.96 25.39 0.20
C LYS A 238 -7.44 25.48 1.63
N ARG A 239 -6.51 24.57 2.00
CA ARG A 239 -5.84 24.66 3.29
C ARG A 239 -5.22 26.04 3.41
N PRO A 240 -5.46 26.78 4.51
CA PRO A 240 -4.71 28.01 4.75
C PRO A 240 -3.23 27.66 4.71
N THR A 241 -2.42 28.51 4.09
CA THR A 241 -0.96 28.35 4.02
C THR A 241 -0.30 28.26 5.40
N ASN A 242 -1.02 28.67 6.44
CA ASN A 242 -0.59 28.67 7.85
C ASN A 242 -1.38 27.66 8.69
N PHE A 243 -1.84 26.55 8.11
CA PHE A 243 -2.47 25.50 8.89
C PHE A 243 -1.41 24.87 9.81
N ILE A 244 -1.48 25.22 11.07
CA ILE A 244 -0.70 24.61 12.14
C ILE A 244 -1.31 23.25 12.41
N GLY A 245 -0.66 22.18 11.91
CA GLY A 245 -1.02 20.82 12.29
C GLY A 245 -0.75 20.60 13.79
N PRO A 246 -1.32 19.56 14.41
CA PRO A 246 -1.13 19.27 15.83
C PRO A 246 0.32 19.17 16.28
N ASN A 247 1.26 18.97 15.36
CA ASN A 247 2.70 18.89 15.62
C ASN A 247 3.46 20.19 15.33
N SER A 248 2.81 21.27 15.00
CA SER A 248 3.45 22.56 14.71
C SER A 248 3.22 23.60 15.81
N VAL A 249 2.71 23.19 16.96
CA VAL A 249 2.73 24.03 18.16
C VAL A 249 4.13 23.92 18.77
N THR A 250 5.05 24.74 18.30
CA THR A 250 6.23 25.11 19.08
C THR A 250 5.78 26.11 20.14
N LEU A 251 5.77 25.67 21.38
CA LEU A 251 5.75 26.57 22.54
C LEU A 251 7.02 27.38 22.58
#